data_2bfc9292ded07eddfb8ad503744131b7
#
_entry.id   2bfc9292ded07eddfb8ad503744131b7
#
_cell.length_a   1.000
_cell.length_b   1.000
_cell.length_c   1.000
_cell.angle_alpha   90.00
_cell.angle_beta   90.00
_cell.angle_gamma   90.00
#
_symmetry.space_group_name_H-M   'P 1'
#
loop_
_entity.id
_entity.type
_entity.pdbx_description
1 polymer ?
#
loop_
_entity_poly.entity_id
_entity_poly.type
_entity_poly.pdbx_seq_one_letter_code
_entity_poly.pdbx_strand_id
1 'polypeptide(L)'
;MLRAIFAIILLFSVGLCNEPTQNQLITNEQMLGIADTDERTDIDPSLIYQNIDPVELSLSSKNVEKSVYIYQPFSLKLVANTDKVLDFDMELTIHSSDITWLNPKPLWSKKSAGIYETTIYLLPSSTNAKIDAITLSLNRNGLFFQDKTIKPNIPLIKGLSPKDNFANFVGDGLEIKMSKSSKFDEYSNLTTIELSSKNGNLALFNIPGKFEKQGFDSLRGDYKNQNGIYLIISDNNLSKINFSYYNLTKNDFDEISLNLNIQDSDLSTQVPLNPKDGEF
;
A
#
# COMPACT_ATOMS: atom_id res chain seq x y z
N MET A 1 -11.41 4.01 41.66
CA MET A 1 -11.51 2.66 41.15
C MET A 1 -12.67 2.59 40.18
N LEU A 2 -12.48 2.89 38.91
CA LEU A 2 -13.39 2.45 37.84
C LEU A 2 -12.59 2.62 36.52
N ARG A 3 -12.08 1.49 36.00
CA ARG A 3 -11.43 1.46 34.68
C ARG A 3 -12.52 1.52 33.63
N ALA A 4 -12.69 2.66 32.99
CA ALA A 4 -13.50 2.79 31.79
C ALA A 4 -12.67 2.32 30.60
N ILE A 5 -13.03 1.14 30.10
CA ILE A 5 -12.52 0.60 28.83
C ILE A 5 -13.23 1.38 27.72
N PHE A 6 -12.51 2.28 27.06
CA PHE A 6 -12.97 2.85 25.80
C PHE A 6 -12.62 1.87 24.67
N ALA A 7 -13.60 1.06 24.34
CA ALA A 7 -13.60 0.33 23.08
C ALA A 7 -13.88 1.33 21.96
N ILE A 8 -12.87 1.69 21.18
CA ILE A 8 -13.07 2.40 19.91
C ILE A 8 -13.66 1.37 18.95
N ILE A 9 -14.97 1.46 18.78
CA ILE A 9 -15.72 0.75 17.74
C ILE A 9 -15.29 1.35 16.41
N LEU A 10 -14.53 0.60 15.65
CA LEU A 10 -14.39 0.80 14.20
C LEU A 10 -15.80 0.59 13.61
N LEU A 11 -16.50 1.67 13.37
CA LEU A 11 -17.69 1.68 12.54
C LEU A 11 -17.28 1.34 11.12
N PHE A 12 -17.30 0.05 10.81
CA PHE A 12 -17.54 -0.39 9.45
C PHE A 12 -18.93 0.12 9.09
N SER A 13 -18.99 1.12 8.23
CA SER A 13 -20.20 1.44 7.51
C SER A 13 -20.55 0.25 6.61
N VAL A 14 -21.30 -0.67 7.17
CA VAL A 14 -22.07 -1.63 6.37
C VAL A 14 -23.06 -0.77 5.63
N GLY A 15 -22.79 -0.53 4.33
CA GLY A 15 -23.79 0.02 3.44
C GLY A 15 -25.02 -0.88 3.53
N LEU A 16 -26.08 -0.37 4.13
CA LEU A 16 -27.41 -0.94 3.99
C LEU A 16 -27.71 -0.98 2.48
N CYS A 17 -27.61 -2.18 1.91
CA CYS A 17 -28.27 -2.48 0.65
C CYS A 17 -29.74 -2.21 0.89
N ASN A 18 -30.25 -1.07 0.46
CA ASN A 18 -31.67 -0.91 0.21
C ASN A 18 -32.05 -1.97 -0.79
N GLU A 19 -32.86 -2.90 -0.38
CA GLU A 19 -33.57 -3.79 -1.30
C GLU A 19 -34.24 -2.91 -2.36
N PRO A 20 -34.02 -3.14 -3.64
CA PRO A 20 -34.74 -2.43 -4.67
C PRO A 20 -36.21 -2.83 -4.49
N THR A 21 -37.05 -1.85 -4.16
CA THR A 21 -38.49 -1.94 -4.32
C THR A 21 -38.73 -2.60 -5.67
N GLN A 22 -39.55 -3.67 -5.66
CA GLN A 22 -40.02 -4.33 -6.85
C GLN A 22 -40.76 -3.31 -7.73
N ASN A 23 -40.02 -2.56 -8.51
CA ASN A 23 -40.56 -1.95 -9.69
C ASN A 23 -40.74 -3.10 -10.67
N GLN A 24 -41.97 -3.34 -11.01
CA GLN A 24 -42.36 -4.27 -12.08
C GLN A 24 -41.50 -3.93 -13.31
N LEU A 25 -40.44 -4.71 -13.51
CA LEU A 25 -39.77 -4.79 -14.79
C LEU A 25 -40.84 -5.36 -15.76
N ILE A 26 -41.38 -4.46 -16.55
CA ILE A 26 -42.09 -4.88 -17.76
C ILE A 26 -41.03 -5.58 -18.58
N THR A 27 -41.07 -6.90 -18.57
CA THR A 27 -40.15 -7.73 -19.35
C THR A 27 -40.41 -7.40 -20.83
N ASN A 28 -39.37 -7.23 -21.62
CA ASN A 28 -39.45 -7.01 -23.07
C ASN A 28 -40.24 -8.10 -23.80
N GLU A 29 -40.52 -9.26 -23.16
CA GLU A 29 -41.31 -10.36 -23.65
C GLU A 29 -42.78 -10.00 -23.88
N GLN A 30 -43.35 -9.06 -23.11
CA GLN A 30 -44.74 -8.63 -23.30
C GLN A 30 -44.93 -7.66 -24.48
N MET A 31 -43.86 -7.08 -25.03
CA MET A 31 -43.93 -6.14 -26.12
C MET A 31 -43.81 -6.76 -27.53
N LEU A 32 -43.29 -7.96 -27.65
CA LEU A 32 -42.95 -8.53 -28.95
C LEU A 32 -43.80 -9.72 -29.42
N GLY A 33 -44.77 -10.23 -28.63
CA GLY A 33 -45.64 -11.30 -29.05
C GLY A 33 -44.90 -12.54 -29.60
N ILE A 34 -43.66 -12.76 -29.18
CA ILE A 34 -42.87 -13.91 -29.60
C ILE A 34 -43.28 -15.09 -28.72
N ALA A 35 -43.85 -16.08 -29.35
CA ALA A 35 -44.21 -17.33 -28.70
C ALA A 35 -43.03 -17.94 -27.96
N ASP A 36 -43.30 -18.35 -26.72
CA ASP A 36 -42.45 -19.18 -25.89
C ASP A 36 -41.90 -20.38 -26.65
N THR A 37 -40.66 -20.30 -27.10
CA THR A 37 -39.83 -21.48 -27.30
C THR A 37 -38.83 -21.48 -26.19
N ASP A 38 -39.20 -22.11 -25.09
CA ASP A 38 -38.34 -22.43 -23.94
C ASP A 38 -37.22 -23.39 -24.40
N GLU A 39 -36.26 -22.86 -25.14
CA GLU A 39 -34.92 -23.39 -25.26
C GLU A 39 -33.93 -22.28 -24.89
N ARG A 40 -33.98 -21.81 -23.66
CA ARG A 40 -32.77 -21.31 -23.03
C ARG A 40 -31.86 -22.54 -22.88
N THR A 41 -31.06 -22.76 -23.89
CA THR A 41 -29.86 -23.53 -23.70
C THR A 41 -29.06 -22.78 -22.65
N ASP A 42 -29.10 -23.21 -21.39
CA ASP A 42 -28.11 -22.88 -20.38
C ASP A 42 -26.77 -23.32 -20.98
N ILE A 43 -26.15 -22.38 -21.71
CA ILE A 43 -24.81 -22.59 -22.22
C ILE A 43 -23.96 -22.65 -20.96
N ASP A 44 -23.52 -23.85 -20.60
CA ASP A 44 -22.59 -24.08 -19.52
C ASP A 44 -21.43 -23.10 -19.71
N PRO A 45 -21.18 -22.17 -18.78
CA PRO A 45 -20.09 -21.21 -18.91
C PRO A 45 -18.75 -21.89 -19.22
N SER A 46 -18.55 -23.13 -18.78
CA SER A 46 -17.36 -23.92 -19.10
C SER A 46 -17.23 -24.23 -20.59
N LEU A 47 -18.36 -24.36 -21.34
CA LEU A 47 -18.35 -24.62 -22.77
C LEU A 47 -17.96 -23.40 -23.61
N ILE A 48 -18.18 -22.17 -23.09
CA ILE A 48 -17.75 -20.93 -23.75
C ILE A 48 -16.23 -20.84 -23.78
N TYR A 49 -15.55 -21.48 -22.84
CA TYR A 49 -14.11 -21.44 -22.68
C TYR A 49 -13.35 -22.61 -23.31
N GLN A 50 -14.06 -23.68 -23.68
CA GLN A 50 -13.44 -24.90 -24.27
C GLN A 50 -12.86 -24.67 -25.68
N ASN A 51 -13.20 -23.57 -26.35
CA ASN A 51 -12.75 -23.29 -27.72
C ASN A 51 -11.69 -22.18 -27.80
N ILE A 52 -11.09 -21.74 -26.66
CA ILE A 52 -9.97 -20.81 -26.70
C ILE A 52 -8.68 -21.61 -26.55
N ASP A 53 -7.93 -21.71 -27.66
CA ASP A 53 -6.60 -22.34 -27.61
C ASP A 53 -5.76 -21.67 -26.53
N PRO A 54 -5.01 -22.45 -25.75
CA PRO A 54 -4.05 -21.91 -24.79
C PRO A 54 -3.15 -20.86 -25.45
N VAL A 55 -2.82 -19.84 -24.71
CA VAL A 55 -1.89 -18.79 -25.14
C VAL A 55 -0.48 -19.26 -24.77
N GLU A 56 0.48 -19.11 -25.68
CA GLU A 56 1.88 -19.27 -25.30
C GLU A 56 2.28 -18.08 -24.41
N LEU A 57 2.18 -18.27 -23.08
CA LEU A 57 2.52 -17.28 -22.08
C LEU A 57 3.94 -17.49 -21.55
N SER A 58 4.78 -16.50 -21.70
CA SER A 58 6.08 -16.43 -21.02
C SER A 58 6.13 -15.21 -20.09
N LEU A 59 6.80 -15.38 -18.97
CA LEU A 59 7.08 -14.30 -18.01
C LEU A 59 8.58 -14.29 -17.71
N SER A 60 9.21 -13.12 -17.72
CA SER A 60 10.59 -12.93 -17.35
C SER A 60 10.75 -11.73 -16.43
N SER A 61 11.83 -11.72 -15.66
CA SER A 61 12.16 -10.62 -14.74
C SER A 61 13.59 -10.14 -14.96
N LYS A 62 13.82 -8.84 -14.74
CA LYS A 62 15.13 -8.23 -14.78
C LYS A 62 15.29 -7.26 -13.62
N ASN A 63 16.37 -7.42 -12.84
CA ASN A 63 16.77 -6.44 -11.84
C ASN A 63 17.37 -5.22 -12.50
N VAL A 64 17.08 -4.06 -11.94
CA VAL A 64 17.77 -2.81 -12.30
C VAL A 64 19.03 -2.65 -11.45
N GLU A 65 18.93 -2.88 -10.15
CA GLU A 65 20.01 -2.76 -9.17
C GLU A 65 20.77 -4.11 -9.02
N LYS A 66 22.10 -4.07 -8.86
CA LYS A 66 22.89 -5.26 -8.56
C LYS A 66 22.87 -5.62 -7.08
N SER A 67 22.85 -4.62 -6.22
CA SER A 67 22.74 -4.76 -4.77
C SER A 67 22.02 -3.58 -4.15
N VAL A 68 21.33 -3.80 -3.04
CA VAL A 68 20.64 -2.81 -2.24
C VAL A 68 20.88 -3.07 -0.75
N TYR A 69 20.66 -2.09 0.09
CA TYR A 69 20.64 -2.29 1.54
C TYR A 69 19.25 -2.73 2.02
N ILE A 70 19.18 -3.32 3.22
CA ILE A 70 17.91 -3.46 3.94
C ILE A 70 17.24 -2.09 4.04
N TYR A 71 15.92 -2.01 3.95
CA TYR A 71 15.12 -0.77 3.91
C TYR A 71 15.39 0.16 2.72
N GLN A 72 16.15 -0.28 1.71
CA GLN A 72 16.30 0.44 0.44
C GLN A 72 15.34 -0.17 -0.59
N PRO A 73 14.46 0.62 -1.23
CA PRO A 73 13.56 0.11 -2.27
C PRO A 73 14.34 -0.27 -3.53
N PHE A 74 13.94 -1.37 -4.15
CA PHE A 74 14.47 -1.80 -5.44
C PHE A 74 13.34 -2.14 -6.42
N SER A 75 13.67 -2.28 -7.69
CA SER A 75 12.70 -2.54 -8.73
C SER A 75 13.00 -3.81 -9.53
N LEU A 76 11.94 -4.56 -9.86
CA LEU A 76 11.97 -5.62 -10.85
C LEU A 76 11.12 -5.23 -12.04
N LYS A 77 11.73 -5.20 -13.21
CA LYS A 77 11.02 -5.09 -14.47
C LYS A 77 10.53 -6.48 -14.87
N LEU A 78 9.23 -6.62 -15.10
CA LEU A 78 8.60 -7.84 -15.59
C LEU A 78 8.21 -7.65 -17.05
N VAL A 79 8.44 -8.69 -17.84
CA VAL A 79 8.05 -8.74 -19.25
C VAL A 79 7.24 -10.00 -19.46
N ALA A 80 6.00 -9.83 -19.91
CA ALA A 80 5.12 -10.91 -20.34
C ALA A 80 5.03 -10.92 -21.86
N ASN A 81 5.21 -12.11 -22.47
CA ASN A 81 5.01 -12.32 -23.90
C ASN A 81 3.85 -13.29 -24.10
N THR A 82 2.98 -12.98 -25.05
CA THR A 82 1.90 -13.82 -25.51
C THR A 82 1.97 -13.95 -27.03
N ASP A 83 1.68 -15.15 -27.58
CA ASP A 83 1.62 -15.40 -29.03
C ASP A 83 0.43 -14.70 -29.70
N LYS A 84 -0.58 -14.38 -28.92
CA LYS A 84 -1.84 -13.74 -29.39
C LYS A 84 -2.06 -12.41 -28.68
N VAL A 85 -2.54 -11.40 -29.44
CA VAL A 85 -3.01 -10.14 -28.87
C VAL A 85 -4.42 -10.38 -28.37
N LEU A 86 -4.56 -10.61 -27.08
CA LEU A 86 -5.84 -10.85 -26.43
C LEU A 86 -6.10 -9.75 -25.39
N ASP A 87 -7.37 -9.51 -25.14
CA ASP A 87 -7.82 -8.58 -24.11
C ASP A 87 -7.96 -9.35 -22.80
N PHE A 88 -6.89 -9.36 -22.02
CA PHE A 88 -6.84 -10.00 -20.71
C PHE A 88 -6.57 -9.00 -19.62
N ASP A 89 -7.20 -9.21 -18.48
CA ASP A 89 -6.78 -8.63 -17.22
C ASP A 89 -5.53 -9.38 -16.70
N MET A 90 -4.46 -8.65 -16.47
CA MET A 90 -3.20 -9.19 -15.99
C MET A 90 -3.05 -8.93 -14.49
N GLU A 91 -3.06 -9.99 -13.69
CA GLU A 91 -2.95 -9.93 -12.24
C GLU A 91 -1.66 -10.59 -11.77
N LEU A 92 -0.96 -9.95 -10.81
CA LEU A 92 0.26 -10.47 -10.23
C LEU A 92 0.02 -10.93 -8.79
N THR A 93 0.63 -12.06 -8.46
CA THR A 93 0.78 -12.53 -7.08
C THR A 93 2.25 -12.74 -6.78
N ILE A 94 2.73 -12.25 -5.62
CA ILE A 94 4.12 -12.38 -5.19
C ILE A 94 4.14 -13.17 -3.88
N HIS A 95 4.87 -14.29 -3.89
CA HIS A 95 5.20 -15.05 -2.69
C HIS A 95 6.60 -14.69 -2.24
N SER A 96 6.70 -14.00 -1.11
CA SER A 96 7.96 -13.47 -0.60
C SER A 96 8.03 -13.53 0.91
N SER A 97 9.24 -13.48 1.44
CA SER A 97 9.52 -13.36 2.88
C SER A 97 10.35 -12.10 3.11
N ASP A 98 9.98 -11.32 4.13
CA ASP A 98 10.67 -10.09 4.53
C ASP A 98 10.77 -9.03 3.41
N ILE A 99 9.78 -9.00 2.51
CA ILE A 99 9.67 -8.01 1.43
C ILE A 99 8.28 -7.39 1.46
N THR A 100 8.22 -6.07 1.50
CA THR A 100 7.00 -5.30 1.32
C THR A 100 6.83 -4.92 -0.14
N TRP A 101 5.70 -5.24 -0.74
CA TRP A 101 5.36 -4.84 -2.10
C TRP A 101 4.73 -3.45 -2.10
N LEU A 102 5.41 -2.47 -2.72
CA LEU A 102 5.05 -1.05 -2.63
C LEU A 102 3.97 -0.61 -3.62
N ASN A 103 3.80 -1.34 -4.74
CA ASN A 103 2.78 -1.07 -5.76
C ASN A 103 1.99 -2.35 -6.13
N PRO A 104 1.12 -2.85 -5.25
CA PRO A 104 0.46 -4.16 -5.42
C PRO A 104 -0.46 -4.29 -6.64
N LYS A 105 -0.79 -3.19 -7.30
CA LYS A 105 -1.54 -3.15 -8.56
C LYS A 105 -0.73 -2.41 -9.63
N PRO A 106 0.36 -3.01 -10.13
CA PRO A 106 1.20 -2.34 -11.12
C PRO A 106 0.48 -2.27 -12.46
N LEU A 107 0.66 -1.15 -13.16
CA LEU A 107 0.10 -0.96 -14.48
C LEU A 107 0.95 -1.66 -15.54
N TRP A 108 0.33 -2.49 -16.37
CA TRP A 108 0.94 -3.11 -17.52
C TRP A 108 0.91 -2.16 -18.71
N SER A 109 2.04 -1.98 -19.37
CA SER A 109 2.17 -1.20 -20.60
C SER A 109 2.44 -2.11 -21.79
N LYS A 110 1.60 -2.02 -22.82
CA LYS A 110 1.82 -2.73 -24.08
C LYS A 110 2.96 -2.06 -24.85
N LYS A 111 4.00 -2.82 -25.18
CA LYS A 111 5.17 -2.35 -25.94
C LYS A 111 5.07 -2.67 -27.43
N SER A 112 4.55 -3.85 -27.75
CA SER A 112 4.27 -4.30 -29.11
C SER A 112 3.16 -5.37 -29.08
N ALA A 113 2.84 -5.96 -30.22
CA ALA A 113 1.89 -7.05 -30.27
C ALA A 113 2.36 -8.21 -29.38
N GLY A 114 1.55 -8.58 -28.39
CA GLY A 114 1.84 -9.67 -27.45
C GLY A 114 2.93 -9.40 -26.41
N ILE A 115 3.56 -8.21 -26.37
CA ILE A 115 4.59 -7.87 -25.38
C ILE A 115 4.08 -6.81 -24.42
N TYR A 116 4.08 -7.15 -23.13
CA TYR A 116 3.62 -6.30 -22.05
C TYR A 116 4.71 -6.15 -20.99
N GLU A 117 4.89 -4.96 -20.47
CA GLU A 117 5.88 -4.66 -19.45
C GLU A 117 5.24 -3.97 -18.25
N THR A 118 5.72 -4.32 -17.09
CA THR A 118 5.44 -3.59 -15.84
C THR A 118 6.66 -3.53 -14.96
N THR A 119 6.63 -2.68 -13.94
CA THR A 119 7.67 -2.60 -12.92
C THR A 119 7.03 -2.74 -11.55
N ILE A 120 7.52 -3.67 -10.77
CA ILE A 120 7.16 -3.82 -9.36
C ILE A 120 8.25 -3.22 -8.47
N TYR A 121 7.82 -2.61 -7.37
CA TYR A 121 8.70 -1.94 -6.41
C TYR A 121 8.60 -2.65 -5.07
N LEU A 122 9.74 -2.98 -4.51
CA LEU A 122 9.90 -3.91 -3.40
C LEU A 122 10.82 -3.30 -2.35
N LEU A 123 10.51 -3.53 -1.07
CA LEU A 123 11.26 -3.02 0.07
C LEU A 123 11.64 -4.17 1.00
N PRO A 124 12.94 -4.55 1.07
CA PRO A 124 13.38 -5.62 1.95
C PRO A 124 13.52 -5.13 3.39
N SER A 125 13.09 -5.93 4.35
CA SER A 125 13.24 -5.67 5.78
C SER A 125 14.32 -6.53 6.46
N SER A 126 14.94 -7.44 5.73
CA SER A 126 15.96 -8.38 6.22
C SER A 126 16.99 -8.66 5.14
N THR A 127 18.19 -9.05 5.53
CA THR A 127 19.22 -9.57 4.60
C THR A 127 18.88 -10.93 4.03
N ASN A 128 17.96 -11.67 4.68
CA ASN A 128 17.46 -12.96 4.23
C ASN A 128 16.17 -12.84 3.40
N ALA A 129 15.76 -11.62 3.09
CA ALA A 129 14.57 -11.36 2.30
C ALA A 129 14.67 -12.04 0.93
N LYS A 130 13.59 -12.68 0.48
CA LYS A 130 13.55 -13.46 -0.75
C LYS A 130 12.20 -13.40 -1.42
N ILE A 131 12.19 -13.65 -2.72
CA ILE A 131 10.98 -13.93 -3.49
C ILE A 131 11.02 -15.39 -3.89
N ASP A 132 10.06 -16.15 -3.40
CA ASP A 132 9.95 -17.58 -3.72
C ASP A 132 9.33 -17.78 -5.11
N ALA A 133 8.31 -16.96 -5.45
CA ALA A 133 7.63 -17.01 -6.73
C ALA A 133 6.95 -15.68 -7.08
N ILE A 134 6.86 -15.39 -8.38
CA ILE A 134 5.96 -14.40 -8.97
C ILE A 134 5.06 -15.13 -9.96
N THR A 135 3.76 -15.03 -9.78
CA THR A 135 2.75 -15.62 -10.66
C THR A 135 2.01 -14.51 -11.38
N LEU A 136 2.01 -14.55 -12.71
CA LEU A 136 1.14 -13.76 -13.57
C LEU A 136 -0.08 -14.59 -13.91
N SER A 137 -1.26 -14.14 -13.54
CA SER A 137 -2.54 -14.72 -13.91
C SER A 137 -3.18 -13.88 -15.01
N LEU A 138 -3.66 -14.55 -16.06
CA LEU A 138 -4.47 -13.96 -17.10
C LEU A 138 -5.93 -14.25 -16.77
N ASN A 139 -6.75 -13.22 -16.65
CA ASN A 139 -8.17 -13.32 -16.43
C ASN A 139 -8.93 -12.73 -17.64
N ARG A 140 -10.06 -13.29 -18.00
CA ARG A 140 -10.95 -12.80 -19.03
C ARG A 140 -12.36 -12.71 -18.50
N ASN A 141 -12.97 -11.54 -18.58
CA ASN A 141 -14.32 -11.29 -18.04
C ASN A 141 -14.46 -11.72 -16.55
N GLY A 142 -13.40 -11.48 -15.75
CA GLY A 142 -13.38 -11.85 -14.33
C GLY A 142 -13.16 -13.33 -14.04
N LEU A 143 -12.92 -14.17 -15.04
CA LEU A 143 -12.67 -15.61 -14.87
C LEU A 143 -11.19 -15.92 -15.17
N PHE A 144 -10.61 -16.78 -14.34
CA PHE A 144 -9.25 -17.29 -14.54
C PHE A 144 -9.17 -18.03 -15.88
N PHE A 145 -8.12 -17.73 -16.63
CA PHE A 145 -7.84 -18.37 -17.91
C PHE A 145 -6.57 -19.21 -17.86
N GLN A 146 -5.45 -18.59 -17.46
CA GLN A 146 -4.14 -19.22 -17.46
C GLN A 146 -3.19 -18.48 -16.52
N ASP A 147 -2.16 -19.16 -16.03
CA ASP A 147 -1.09 -18.53 -15.27
C ASP A 147 0.32 -18.89 -15.76
N LYS A 148 1.29 -18.12 -15.31
CA LYS A 148 2.72 -18.37 -15.47
C LYS A 148 3.46 -17.94 -14.23
N THR A 149 4.19 -18.89 -13.65
CA THR A 149 5.01 -18.67 -12.46
C THR A 149 6.49 -18.66 -12.80
N ILE A 150 7.22 -17.73 -12.19
CA ILE A 150 8.68 -17.65 -12.26
C ILE A 150 9.27 -17.49 -10.87
N LYS A 151 10.54 -17.89 -10.73
CA LYS A 151 11.37 -17.52 -9.58
C LYS A 151 12.34 -16.43 -10.04
N PRO A 152 12.16 -15.17 -9.60
CA PRO A 152 13.01 -14.07 -10.04
C PRO A 152 14.36 -14.10 -9.31
N ASN A 153 15.40 -13.58 -9.95
CA ASN A 153 16.61 -13.20 -9.26
C ASN A 153 16.41 -11.79 -8.69
N ILE A 154 16.67 -11.61 -7.40
CA ILE A 154 16.64 -10.31 -6.74
C ILE A 154 18.06 -9.77 -6.53
N PRO A 155 18.25 -8.46 -6.33
CA PRO A 155 19.55 -7.90 -6.00
C PRO A 155 20.09 -8.48 -4.69
N LEU A 156 21.40 -8.46 -4.52
CA LEU A 156 22.03 -8.81 -3.24
C LEU A 156 21.58 -7.80 -2.17
N ILE A 157 20.98 -8.28 -1.09
CA ILE A 157 20.55 -7.43 0.02
C ILE A 157 21.68 -7.36 1.04
N LYS A 158 22.25 -6.16 1.20
CA LYS A 158 23.33 -5.87 2.13
C LYS A 158 22.77 -5.51 3.50
N GLY A 159 23.38 -6.04 4.56
CA GLY A 159 23.13 -5.59 5.91
C GLY A 159 23.71 -4.21 6.18
N LEU A 160 23.15 -3.53 7.16
CA LEU A 160 23.72 -2.36 7.79
C LEU A 160 24.13 -2.76 9.21
N SER A 161 25.04 -1.98 9.79
CA SER A 161 25.32 -2.03 11.24
C SER A 161 24.66 -0.82 11.88
N PRO A 162 23.34 -0.87 12.14
CA PRO A 162 22.59 0.29 12.57
C PRO A 162 22.93 0.65 14.00
N LYS A 163 22.81 1.96 14.32
CA LYS A 163 22.80 2.47 15.67
C LYS A 163 21.46 2.14 16.35
N ASP A 164 21.41 2.19 17.68
CA ASP A 164 20.19 1.91 18.46
C ASP A 164 19.03 2.85 18.12
N ASN A 165 19.33 4.03 17.57
CA ASN A 165 18.37 5.04 17.17
C ASN A 165 18.01 5.01 15.67
N PHE A 166 18.28 3.92 14.95
CA PHE A 166 18.01 3.80 13.51
C PHE A 166 16.50 3.67 13.21
N ALA A 167 15.99 4.57 12.38
CA ALA A 167 14.55 4.68 12.07
C ALA A 167 14.08 3.85 10.86
N ASN A 168 14.81 2.80 10.48
CA ASN A 168 14.47 1.90 9.37
C ASN A 168 14.29 2.62 8.02
N PHE A 169 15.06 3.68 7.79
CA PHE A 169 15.05 4.43 6.55
C PHE A 169 16.43 4.46 5.89
N VAL A 170 16.45 4.13 4.59
CA VAL A 170 17.63 4.17 3.72
C VAL A 170 17.26 4.94 2.46
N GLY A 171 18.01 6.02 2.18
CA GLY A 171 17.74 6.88 1.02
C GLY A 171 18.79 7.97 0.87
N ASP A 172 18.67 8.83 -0.15
CA ASP A 172 19.60 9.94 -0.37
C ASP A 172 19.36 11.12 0.58
N GLY A 173 18.19 11.18 1.21
CA GLY A 173 17.86 12.21 2.18
C GLY A 173 16.51 12.00 2.85
N LEU A 174 16.45 12.45 4.10
CA LEU A 174 15.23 12.55 4.90
C LEU A 174 15.16 13.96 5.47
N GLU A 175 14.15 14.71 5.10
CA GLU A 175 13.95 16.09 5.50
C GLU A 175 12.75 16.21 6.45
N ILE A 176 12.93 16.97 7.53
CA ILE A 176 11.84 17.38 8.41
C ILE A 176 11.40 18.78 7.95
N LYS A 177 10.23 18.86 7.35
CA LYS A 177 9.66 20.14 6.89
C LYS A 177 8.99 20.91 8.03
N MET A 178 8.36 20.20 8.93
CA MET A 178 7.66 20.75 10.07
C MET A 178 7.66 19.75 11.23
N SER A 179 7.79 20.28 12.44
CA SER A 179 7.56 19.53 13.66
C SER A 179 6.75 20.38 14.63
N LYS A 180 5.63 19.88 15.09
CA LYS A 180 4.74 20.56 16.03
C LYS A 180 4.30 19.60 17.12
N SER A 181 4.42 20.03 18.37
CA SER A 181 3.92 19.28 19.52
C SER A 181 2.83 20.04 20.23
N SER A 182 1.79 19.34 20.64
CA SER A 182 0.67 19.88 21.40
C SER A 182 0.25 18.89 22.48
N LYS A 183 -0.43 19.38 23.50
CA LYS A 183 -1.00 18.53 24.54
C LYS A 183 -2.08 17.63 23.93
N PHE A 184 -2.00 16.32 24.16
CA PHE A 184 -2.97 15.34 23.71
C PHE A 184 -3.98 15.05 24.82
N ASP A 185 -3.48 14.75 26.02
CA ASP A 185 -4.28 14.59 27.24
C ASP A 185 -3.47 15.07 28.47
N GLU A 186 -3.88 14.65 29.66
CA GLU A 186 -3.23 15.06 30.92
C GLU A 186 -1.79 14.53 31.04
N TYR A 187 -1.49 13.35 30.42
CA TYR A 187 -0.22 12.63 30.60
C TYR A 187 0.60 12.52 29.33
N SER A 188 0.02 12.87 28.17
CA SER A 188 0.67 12.66 26.87
C SER A 188 0.58 13.86 25.95
N ASN A 189 1.55 13.93 25.06
CA ASN A 189 1.65 14.91 23.97
C ASN A 189 1.53 14.23 22.62
N LEU A 190 0.89 14.92 21.68
CA LEU A 190 0.86 14.57 20.28
C LEU A 190 1.91 15.39 19.53
N THR A 191 2.89 14.72 18.95
CA THR A 191 3.85 15.32 18.04
C THR A 191 3.51 14.95 16.60
N THR A 192 3.34 15.96 15.76
CA THR A 192 3.13 15.82 14.33
C THR A 192 4.41 16.23 13.61
N ILE A 193 4.91 15.35 12.75
CA ILE A 193 6.15 15.56 11.98
C ILE A 193 5.81 15.43 10.49
N GLU A 194 6.07 16.48 9.72
CA GLU A 194 6.01 16.41 8.27
C GLU A 194 7.36 15.98 7.73
N LEU A 195 7.40 14.80 7.09
CA LEU A 195 8.58 14.16 6.53
C LEU A 195 8.57 14.23 5.00
N SER A 196 9.75 14.41 4.42
CA SER A 196 10.00 14.25 2.99
C SER A 196 11.17 13.33 2.76
N SER A 197 11.00 12.26 1.99
CA SER A 197 12.07 11.33 1.62
C SER A 197 12.54 11.58 0.20
N LYS A 198 13.84 11.34 -0.03
CA LYS A 198 14.45 11.37 -1.36
C LYS A 198 15.15 10.05 -1.63
N ASN A 199 14.79 9.41 -2.74
CA ASN A 199 15.32 8.11 -3.18
C ASN A 199 15.30 7.03 -2.07
N GLY A 200 14.26 7.05 -1.25
CA GLY A 200 14.00 6.13 -0.15
C GLY A 200 12.50 5.97 0.07
N ASN A 201 12.09 5.00 0.89
CA ASN A 201 10.70 4.69 1.14
C ASN A 201 10.38 4.69 2.63
N LEU A 202 9.28 5.33 3.00
CA LEU A 202 8.84 5.53 4.38
C LEU A 202 7.92 4.40 4.90
N ALA A 203 7.58 3.39 4.11
CA ALA A 203 6.61 2.37 4.52
C ALA A 203 7.01 1.58 5.77
N LEU A 204 8.32 1.42 6.01
CA LEU A 204 8.86 0.75 7.20
C LEU A 204 9.53 1.72 8.18
N PHE A 205 9.37 3.03 7.96
CA PHE A 205 9.92 4.04 8.86
C PHE A 205 9.30 3.91 10.25
N ASN A 206 10.16 3.88 11.26
CA ASN A 206 9.75 3.75 12.65
C ASN A 206 10.82 4.37 13.54
N ILE A 207 10.48 5.38 14.32
CA ILE A 207 11.41 6.04 15.24
C ILE A 207 11.60 5.16 16.47
N PRO A 208 12.81 4.72 16.80
CA PRO A 208 13.06 3.95 18.00
C PRO A 208 12.80 4.79 19.26
N GLY A 209 12.12 4.20 20.24
CA GLY A 209 11.83 4.87 21.49
C GLY A 209 10.64 4.24 22.22
N LYS A 210 10.41 4.72 23.43
CA LYS A 210 9.22 4.34 24.21
C LYS A 210 8.12 5.36 23.95
N PHE A 211 7.33 5.10 22.91
CA PHE A 211 6.15 5.88 22.58
C PHE A 211 4.88 5.08 22.90
N GLU A 212 3.84 5.76 23.29
CA GLU A 212 2.53 5.14 23.48
C GLU A 212 1.97 4.66 22.13
N LYS A 213 2.13 5.51 21.08
CA LYS A 213 1.74 5.20 19.71
C LYS A 213 2.57 6.01 18.73
N GLN A 214 2.87 5.44 17.58
CA GLN A 214 3.46 6.14 16.45
C GLN A 214 3.04 5.54 15.12
N GLY A 215 3.09 6.34 14.05
CA GLY A 215 2.81 5.89 12.69
C GLY A 215 2.42 7.03 11.75
N PHE A 216 2.27 6.72 10.47
CA PHE A 216 1.81 7.68 9.48
C PHE A 216 0.29 7.85 9.55
N ASP A 217 -0.16 9.12 9.59
CA ASP A 217 -1.53 9.51 9.31
C ASP A 217 -1.78 9.52 7.79
N SER A 218 -0.82 10.07 7.04
CA SER A 218 -0.88 10.08 5.58
C SER A 218 0.51 9.89 4.98
N LEU A 219 0.56 9.19 3.85
CA LEU A 219 1.77 8.97 3.07
C LEU A 219 1.44 9.14 1.59
N ARG A 220 2.16 10.01 0.89
CA ARG A 220 1.92 10.37 -0.52
C ARG A 220 3.23 10.42 -1.28
N GLY A 221 3.15 10.23 -2.60
CA GLY A 221 4.31 10.28 -3.48
C GLY A 221 4.52 8.98 -4.22
N ASP A 222 5.64 8.87 -4.92
CA ASP A 222 6.03 7.65 -5.60
C ASP A 222 6.78 6.70 -4.63
N TYR A 223 7.19 5.54 -5.15
CA TYR A 223 7.83 4.48 -4.36
C TYR A 223 9.22 4.86 -3.80
N LYS A 224 9.83 5.94 -4.28
CA LYS A 224 11.15 6.41 -3.83
C LYS A 224 11.15 7.80 -3.20
N ASN A 225 10.15 8.63 -3.53
CA ASN A 225 10.06 10.01 -3.06
C ASN A 225 8.70 10.23 -2.44
N GLN A 226 8.65 10.27 -1.13
CA GLN A 226 7.41 10.35 -0.37
C GLN A 226 7.38 11.57 0.53
N ASN A 227 6.19 12.09 0.74
CA ASN A 227 5.88 13.04 1.79
C ASN A 227 4.87 12.40 2.72
N GLY A 228 5.05 12.55 4.01
CA GLY A 228 4.16 11.95 4.99
C GLY A 228 3.97 12.79 6.22
N ILE A 229 2.83 12.64 6.87
CA ILE A 229 2.54 13.18 8.19
C ILE A 229 2.69 12.03 9.17
N TYR A 230 3.70 12.11 10.02
CA TYR A 230 4.00 11.11 11.04
C TYR A 230 3.56 11.61 12.40
N LEU A 231 2.81 10.80 13.12
CA LEU A 231 2.26 11.11 14.43
C LEU A 231 2.95 10.29 15.51
N ILE A 232 3.23 10.93 16.64
CA ILE A 232 3.79 10.29 17.83
C ILE A 232 3.00 10.75 19.04
N ILE A 233 2.47 9.79 19.80
CA ILE A 233 1.92 10.03 21.14
C ILE A 233 3.00 9.58 22.14
N SER A 234 3.42 10.50 22.97
CA SER A 234 4.52 10.28 23.92
C SER A 234 4.17 10.87 25.29
N ASP A 235 4.88 10.38 26.32
CA ASP A 235 4.83 10.98 27.66
C ASP A 235 5.09 12.48 27.59
N ASN A 236 4.37 13.26 28.42
CA ASN A 236 4.45 14.72 28.48
C ASN A 236 5.83 15.25 28.92
N ASN A 237 6.66 14.41 29.55
CA ASN A 237 8.02 14.74 29.96
C ASN A 237 9.06 14.62 28.83
N LEU A 238 8.67 14.07 27.68
CA LEU A 238 9.57 13.92 26.54
C LEU A 238 9.82 15.27 25.87
N SER A 239 11.04 15.77 25.98
CA SER A 239 11.44 17.09 25.42
C SER A 239 12.19 16.99 24.09
N LYS A 240 12.64 15.79 23.71
CA LYS A 240 13.49 15.59 22.55
C LYS A 240 13.34 14.20 21.96
N ILE A 241 13.33 14.12 20.64
CA ILE A 241 13.38 12.87 19.87
C ILE A 241 14.66 12.86 19.07
N ASN A 242 15.44 11.77 19.16
CA ASN A 242 16.65 11.56 18.38
C ASN A 242 16.50 10.25 17.59
N PHE A 243 16.79 10.32 16.31
CA PHE A 243 16.85 9.14 15.46
C PHE A 243 17.87 9.31 14.35
N SER A 244 18.25 8.21 13.71
CA SER A 244 19.19 8.21 12.60
C SER A 244 18.59 7.48 11.40
N TYR A 245 19.10 7.81 10.22
CA TYR A 245 18.81 7.10 8.98
C TYR A 245 20.11 6.88 8.19
N TYR A 246 20.13 5.90 7.30
CA TYR A 246 21.30 5.66 6.45
C TYR A 246 21.21 6.49 5.16
N ASN A 247 22.16 7.40 4.97
CA ASN A 247 22.24 8.28 3.81
C ASN A 247 23.11 7.63 2.72
N LEU A 248 22.47 7.22 1.61
CA LEU A 248 23.14 6.56 0.50
C LEU A 248 24.19 7.45 -0.18
N THR A 249 23.95 8.75 -0.24
CA THR A 249 24.88 9.72 -0.85
C THR A 249 26.16 9.86 -0.02
N LYS A 250 26.03 9.86 1.31
CA LYS A 250 27.16 9.95 2.24
C LYS A 250 27.77 8.59 2.54
N ASN A 251 27.04 7.52 2.28
CA ASN A 251 27.37 6.14 2.67
C ASN A 251 27.61 6.01 4.18
N ASP A 252 26.82 6.74 4.99
CA ASP A 252 26.92 6.82 6.44
C ASP A 252 25.57 7.19 7.08
N PHE A 253 25.49 7.09 8.40
CA PHE A 253 24.31 7.47 9.16
C PHE A 253 24.26 8.98 9.42
N ASP A 254 23.16 9.60 9.05
CA ASP A 254 22.79 10.95 9.46
C ASP A 254 21.91 10.91 10.70
N GLU A 255 22.15 11.82 11.66
CA GLU A 255 21.36 11.93 12.87
C GLU A 255 20.41 13.13 12.79
N ILE A 256 19.19 12.91 13.21
CA ILE A 256 18.15 13.92 13.32
C ILE A 256 17.76 14.09 14.78
N SER A 257 17.64 15.33 15.19
CA SER A 257 17.31 15.72 16.55
C SER A 257 16.18 16.74 16.54
N LEU A 258 15.05 16.37 17.12
CA LEU A 258 13.86 17.20 17.20
C LEU A 258 13.63 17.63 18.64
N ASN A 259 13.64 18.94 18.89
CA ASN A 259 13.18 19.49 20.15
C ASN A 259 11.67 19.61 20.13
N LEU A 260 11.02 19.05 21.12
CA LEU A 260 9.56 19.06 21.27
C LEU A 260 9.18 20.31 22.06
N ASN A 261 9.03 21.45 21.36
CA ASN A 261 8.49 22.65 21.97
C ASN A 261 6.96 22.50 22.01
N ILE A 262 6.43 22.23 23.19
CA ILE A 262 4.99 22.16 23.41
C ILE A 262 4.48 23.58 23.26
N GLN A 263 3.71 23.83 22.23
CA GLN A 263 2.92 25.04 22.16
C GLN A 263 1.69 24.77 23.03
N ASP A 264 1.52 25.54 24.10
CA ASP A 264 0.24 25.67 24.76
C ASP A 264 -0.74 26.25 23.72
N SER A 265 -1.26 25.37 22.88
CA SER A 265 -2.39 25.76 22.05
C SER A 265 -3.54 25.99 23.03
N ASP A 266 -3.96 27.24 23.10
CA ASP A 266 -5.18 27.62 23.78
C ASP A 266 -6.24 26.56 23.48
N LEU A 267 -6.72 25.90 24.52
CA LEU A 267 -7.89 25.00 24.49
C LEU A 267 -9.19 25.75 24.12
N SER A 268 -9.07 26.97 23.60
CA SER A 268 -10.16 27.89 23.29
C SER A 268 -10.82 27.65 21.91
N THR A 269 -10.40 26.68 21.12
CA THR A 269 -11.16 26.24 19.95
C THR A 269 -11.81 24.87 20.18
N GLN A 270 -12.51 24.70 21.29
CA GLN A 270 -13.68 23.86 21.29
C GLN A 270 -14.64 24.47 20.27
N VAL A 271 -14.77 23.83 19.10
CA VAL A 271 -15.92 24.05 18.24
C VAL A 271 -17.13 23.84 19.14
N PRO A 272 -17.94 24.85 19.44
CA PRO A 272 -19.15 24.63 20.21
C PRO A 272 -20.00 23.68 19.36
N LEU A 273 -20.18 22.46 19.84
CA LEU A 273 -21.28 21.61 19.43
C LEU A 273 -22.54 22.39 19.83
N ASN A 274 -23.03 23.14 18.87
CA ASN A 274 -24.26 23.91 19.03
C ASN A 274 -25.42 22.90 19.11
N PRO A 275 -26.03 22.69 20.25
CA PRO A 275 -27.23 21.90 20.33
C PRO A 275 -28.40 22.84 19.95
N LYS A 276 -28.64 22.99 18.69
CA LYS A 276 -29.86 23.50 18.09
C LYS A 276 -30.25 22.44 17.05
N ASP A 277 -31.41 21.90 17.03
CA ASP A 277 -32.69 22.26 17.53
C ASP A 277 -33.56 21.00 17.56
N GLY A 278 -34.09 20.70 18.69
CA GLY A 278 -35.39 20.07 18.73
C GLY A 278 -36.40 21.19 18.79
N GLU A 279 -37.16 21.39 17.74
CA GLU A 279 -38.48 21.99 17.70
C GLU A 279 -38.92 22.15 16.24
N PHE A 280 -39.68 21.21 15.74
CA PHE A 280 -41.03 21.28 15.18
C PHE A 280 -41.38 19.91 14.57
#